data_a7fb1b473add33b3fc0d00d904e6d8e7
#
_entry.id   a7fb1b473add33b3fc0d00d904e6d8e7
#
_cell.length_a   1.000
_cell.length_b   1.000
_cell.length_c   1.000
_cell.angle_alpha   90.00
_cell.angle_beta   90.00
_cell.angle_gamma   90.00
#
_symmetry.space_group_name_H-M   'P 1'
#
loop_
_entity.id
_entity.type
_entity.pdbx_description
1 polymer ?
#
loop_
_entity_poly.entity_id
_entity_poly.type
_entity_poly.pdbx_seq_one_letter_code
_entity_poly.pdbx_strand_id
1 'polypeptide(L)'
;SVREALSNMGLPAPPSEKLKCPGSLQGVLDAVLGKETERFVNLLVLRSMKLATYEAAPSMHFGLGFDRYTHFTSTIRRYADLLVHRRLKQLMRGERGEPDRKRLAKICAEISKAERSAEAAEREMMDFHKAVFMKKRIGKRFAGHVSGVTAFGVFIELDEVFVEGMVPLALMTDDYY
;
A
#
# COMPACT_ATOMS: atom_id res chain seq x y z
N SER A 1 -0.01 -2.00 17.42
CA SER A 1 0.67 -0.98 16.58
C SER A 1 1.98 -1.53 16.05
N VAL A 2 2.55 -0.89 14.98
CA VAL A 2 3.88 -1.28 14.45
C VAL A 2 4.93 -1.32 15.55
N ARG A 3 4.92 -0.33 16.43
CA ARG A 3 5.85 -0.25 17.56
C ARG A 3 5.76 -1.44 18.51
N GLU A 4 4.58 -1.85 18.89
CA GLU A 4 4.37 -3.02 19.75
C GLU A 4 4.85 -4.30 19.08
N ALA A 5 4.55 -4.48 17.80
CA ALA A 5 5.00 -5.63 17.06
C ALA A 5 6.54 -5.69 17.00
N LEU A 6 7.21 -4.58 16.69
CA LEU A 6 8.67 -4.47 16.70
C LEU A 6 9.24 -4.76 18.11
N SER A 7 8.62 -4.20 19.15
CA SER A 7 9.06 -4.42 20.54
C SER A 7 8.93 -5.87 20.95
N ASN A 8 7.82 -6.53 20.61
CA ASN A 8 7.60 -7.95 20.90
C ASN A 8 8.61 -8.87 20.17
N MET A 9 9.15 -8.41 19.06
CA MET A 9 10.18 -9.12 18.30
C MET A 9 11.62 -8.78 18.75
N GLY A 10 11.80 -7.96 19.79
CA GLY A 10 13.11 -7.50 20.24
C GLY A 10 13.83 -6.60 19.23
N LEU A 11 13.09 -6.00 18.29
CA LEU A 11 13.64 -5.11 17.27
C LEU A 11 13.63 -3.65 17.73
N PRO A 12 14.51 -2.79 17.18
CA PRO A 12 14.51 -1.37 17.47
C PRO A 12 13.12 -0.77 17.16
N ALA A 13 12.43 -0.29 18.18
CA ALA A 13 11.11 0.32 18.07
C ALA A 13 11.23 1.84 18.29
N PRO A 14 11.39 2.65 17.24
CA PRO A 14 11.49 4.10 17.37
C PRO A 14 10.28 4.69 18.08
N PRO A 15 10.41 5.81 18.82
CA PRO A 15 9.27 6.52 19.36
C PRO A 15 8.24 6.84 18.29
N SER A 16 6.94 6.80 18.64
CA SER A 16 5.84 6.99 17.68
C SER A 16 5.91 8.32 16.89
N GLU A 17 6.50 9.35 17.49
CA GLU A 17 6.74 10.62 16.79
C GLU A 17 7.81 10.51 15.70
N LYS A 18 8.86 9.71 15.94
CA LYS A 18 9.92 9.47 14.96
C LYS A 18 9.46 8.56 13.82
N LEU A 19 8.46 7.69 14.04
CA LEU A 19 7.85 6.89 12.97
C LEU A 19 7.14 7.74 11.89
N LYS A 20 6.93 9.02 12.17
CA LYS A 20 6.40 9.98 11.18
C LYS A 20 7.48 10.49 10.19
N CYS A 21 8.73 10.13 10.38
CA CYS A 21 9.84 10.53 9.49
C CYS A 21 10.25 9.32 8.63
N PRO A 22 10.36 9.46 7.30
CA PRO A 22 10.76 8.38 6.39
C PRO A 22 12.08 7.71 6.80
N GLY A 23 13.09 8.48 7.16
CA GLY A 23 14.40 7.97 7.58
C GLY A 23 14.38 7.09 8.83
N SER A 24 13.42 7.29 9.74
CA SER A 24 13.29 6.42 10.92
C SER A 24 12.71 5.05 10.58
N LEU A 25 11.80 4.98 9.61
CA LEU A 25 11.30 3.72 9.09
C LEU A 25 12.37 2.99 8.28
N GLN A 26 13.17 3.71 7.50
CA GLN A 26 14.30 3.14 6.77
C GLN A 26 15.27 2.46 7.75
N GLY A 27 15.61 3.09 8.88
CA GLY A 27 16.47 2.47 9.89
C GLY A 27 15.88 1.17 10.49
N VAL A 28 14.55 1.04 10.58
CA VAL A 28 13.91 -0.22 10.98
C VAL A 28 14.06 -1.29 9.90
N LEU A 29 13.86 -0.93 8.63
CA LEU A 29 14.01 -1.85 7.50
C LEU A 29 15.46 -2.33 7.36
N ASP A 30 16.44 -1.42 7.49
CA ASP A 30 17.87 -1.73 7.44
C ASP A 30 18.28 -2.69 8.58
N ALA A 31 17.69 -2.54 9.76
CA ALA A 31 17.98 -3.39 10.93
C ALA A 31 17.53 -4.85 10.76
N VAL A 32 16.60 -5.13 9.85
CA VAL A 32 16.09 -6.49 9.60
C VAL A 32 16.57 -7.09 8.27
N LEU A 33 17.29 -6.33 7.48
CA LEU A 33 17.80 -6.75 6.17
C LEU A 33 18.59 -8.08 6.27
N GLY A 34 18.22 -9.07 5.48
CA GLY A 34 18.82 -10.41 5.46
C GLY A 34 18.43 -11.33 6.63
N LYS A 35 17.51 -10.92 7.52
CA LYS A 35 17.00 -11.75 8.61
C LYS A 35 15.71 -12.46 8.23
N GLU A 36 15.39 -13.55 8.90
CA GLU A 36 14.11 -14.27 8.70
C GLU A 36 12.88 -13.38 8.93
N THR A 37 13.01 -12.38 9.79
CA THR A 37 11.95 -11.42 10.12
C THR A 37 11.76 -10.31 9.08
N GLU A 38 12.65 -10.18 8.09
CA GLU A 38 12.64 -9.10 7.11
C GLU A 38 11.30 -8.98 6.39
N ARG A 39 10.80 -10.09 5.83
CA ARG A 39 9.55 -10.11 5.08
C ARG A 39 8.36 -9.66 5.93
N PHE A 40 8.30 -10.15 7.16
CA PHE A 40 7.22 -9.78 8.09
C PHE A 40 7.27 -8.30 8.45
N VAL A 41 8.46 -7.76 8.78
CA VAL A 41 8.61 -6.35 9.15
C VAL A 41 8.32 -5.44 7.96
N ASN A 42 8.79 -5.79 6.75
CA ASN A 42 8.49 -5.06 5.53
C ASN A 42 6.98 -4.97 5.29
N LEU A 43 6.26 -6.08 5.41
CA LEU A 43 4.81 -6.11 5.27
C LEU A 43 4.10 -5.30 6.36
N LEU A 44 4.55 -5.39 7.61
CA LEU A 44 4.01 -4.64 8.75
C LEU A 44 4.17 -3.13 8.54
N VAL A 45 5.35 -2.68 8.11
CA VAL A 45 5.62 -1.27 7.79
C VAL A 45 4.73 -0.84 6.63
N LEU A 46 4.67 -1.59 5.54
CA LEU A 46 3.86 -1.27 4.37
C LEU A 46 2.37 -1.13 4.72
N ARG A 47 1.81 -2.08 5.49
CA ARG A 47 0.41 -2.04 5.95
C ARG A 47 0.10 -0.88 6.90
N SER A 48 1.11 -0.34 7.57
CA SER A 48 0.95 0.81 8.48
C SER A 48 0.96 2.15 7.76
N MET A 49 1.43 2.20 6.52
CA MET A 49 1.48 3.42 5.73
C MET A 49 0.09 3.82 5.25
N LYS A 50 -0.18 5.11 5.30
CA LYS A 50 -1.42 5.66 4.72
C LYS A 50 -1.32 5.61 3.20
N LEU A 51 -2.44 5.35 2.56
CA LEU A 51 -2.55 5.48 1.10
C LEU A 51 -2.26 6.93 0.69
N ALA A 52 -1.54 7.09 -0.42
CA ALA A 52 -1.31 8.41 -1.01
C ALA A 52 -2.63 9.04 -1.45
N THR A 53 -2.73 10.36 -1.30
CA THR A 53 -3.88 11.16 -1.72
C THR A 53 -3.40 12.38 -2.49
N TYR A 54 -4.21 12.84 -3.44
CA TYR A 54 -3.97 14.13 -4.07
C TYR A 54 -4.40 15.25 -3.13
N GLU A 55 -3.55 16.25 -2.96
CA GLU A 55 -3.83 17.40 -2.10
C GLU A 55 -3.60 18.72 -2.83
N ALA A 56 -4.43 19.72 -2.52
CA ALA A 56 -4.32 21.06 -3.10
C ALA A 56 -3.22 21.91 -2.42
N ALA A 57 -2.83 21.53 -1.20
CA ALA A 57 -1.73 22.15 -0.47
C ALA A 57 -0.44 21.33 -0.65
N PRO A 58 0.74 21.97 -0.63
CA PRO A 58 2.00 21.25 -0.63
C PRO A 58 2.08 20.33 0.58
N SER A 59 2.31 19.05 0.35
CA SER A 59 2.55 18.05 1.39
C SER A 59 3.73 17.17 0.99
N MET A 60 4.40 16.61 1.98
CA MET A 60 5.50 15.67 1.77
C MET A 60 4.93 14.32 1.28
N HIS A 61 5.54 13.75 0.25
CA HIS A 61 5.28 12.36 -0.13
C HIS A 61 6.11 11.43 0.75
N PHE A 62 5.50 10.92 1.82
CA PHE A 62 6.20 10.14 2.84
C PHE A 62 6.97 8.93 2.28
N GLY A 63 6.34 8.11 1.45
CA GLY A 63 6.95 6.88 0.93
C GLY A 63 8.12 7.12 -0.04
N LEU A 64 8.18 8.30 -0.70
CA LEU A 64 9.31 8.69 -1.56
C LEU A 64 10.30 9.60 -0.86
N GLY A 65 9.97 10.13 0.32
CA GLY A 65 10.81 11.08 1.05
C GLY A 65 10.98 12.45 0.37
N PHE A 66 10.05 12.84 -0.51
CA PHE A 66 10.10 14.12 -1.20
C PHE A 66 9.22 15.16 -0.51
N ASP A 67 9.77 16.35 -0.25
CA ASP A 67 9.02 17.47 0.31
C ASP A 67 7.91 17.96 -0.62
N ARG A 68 8.10 17.83 -1.92
CA ARG A 68 7.12 18.17 -2.95
C ARG A 68 7.16 17.12 -4.04
N TYR A 69 6.02 16.59 -4.35
CA TYR A 69 5.87 15.59 -5.40
C TYR A 69 4.56 15.79 -6.15
N THR A 70 4.58 15.60 -7.45
CA THR A 70 3.37 15.54 -8.27
C THR A 70 3.54 14.56 -9.41
N HIS A 71 2.46 13.96 -9.84
CA HIS A 71 2.41 13.20 -11.08
C HIS A 71 2.47 14.15 -12.27
N PHE A 72 3.13 13.73 -13.36
CA PHE A 72 3.33 14.58 -14.53
C PHE A 72 3.21 13.85 -15.87
N THR A 73 3.53 12.57 -15.95
CA THR A 73 3.85 11.87 -17.20
C THR A 73 2.67 11.12 -17.85
N SER A 74 1.53 10.99 -17.19
CA SER A 74 0.42 10.13 -17.64
C SER A 74 -0.90 10.91 -17.79
N THR A 75 -0.91 11.95 -18.62
CA THR A 75 -2.07 12.85 -18.81
C THR A 75 -3.31 12.18 -19.41
N ILE A 76 -3.17 11.00 -20.02
CA ILE A 76 -4.29 10.26 -20.64
C ILE A 76 -5.15 9.59 -19.55
N ARG A 77 -4.54 9.02 -18.51
CA ARG A 77 -5.22 8.22 -17.49
C ARG A 77 -5.26 8.87 -16.10
N ARG A 78 -4.46 9.92 -15.86
CA ARG A 78 -4.44 10.64 -14.58
C ARG A 78 -4.79 12.11 -14.78
N TYR A 79 -5.94 12.49 -14.25
CA TYR A 79 -6.42 13.86 -14.37
C TYR A 79 -5.54 14.87 -13.61
N ALA A 80 -4.85 14.43 -12.55
CA ALA A 80 -3.89 15.26 -11.84
C ALA A 80 -2.77 15.76 -12.76
N ASP A 81 -2.19 14.87 -13.58
CA ASP A 81 -1.15 15.21 -14.55
C ASP A 81 -1.66 16.25 -15.56
N LEU A 82 -2.88 16.05 -16.07
CA LEU A 82 -3.49 16.99 -16.99
C LEU A 82 -3.68 18.37 -16.38
N LEU A 83 -4.08 18.45 -15.10
CA LEU A 83 -4.20 19.72 -14.38
C LEU A 83 -2.85 20.44 -14.25
N VAL A 84 -1.79 19.69 -13.90
CA VAL A 84 -0.43 20.24 -13.81
C VAL A 84 0.01 20.79 -15.17
N HIS A 85 -0.18 20.02 -16.26
CA HIS A 85 0.13 20.49 -17.61
C HIS A 85 -0.65 21.75 -18.03
N ARG A 86 -1.94 21.79 -17.73
CA ARG A 86 -2.78 22.97 -18.01
C ARG A 86 -2.26 24.19 -17.26
N ARG A 87 -1.95 24.02 -15.97
CA ARG A 87 -1.43 25.11 -15.15
C ARG A 87 -0.05 25.59 -15.63
N LEU A 88 0.83 24.68 -15.99
CA LEU A 88 2.14 25.01 -16.53
C LEU A 88 2.01 25.82 -17.82
N LYS A 89 1.14 25.40 -18.74
CA LYS A 89 0.88 26.14 -20.01
C LYS A 89 0.33 27.55 -19.74
N GLN A 90 -0.56 27.73 -18.75
CA GLN A 90 -1.05 29.04 -18.35
C GLN A 90 0.12 29.93 -17.88
N LEU A 91 0.96 29.42 -17.01
CA LEU A 91 2.14 30.16 -16.51
C LEU A 91 3.11 30.54 -17.63
N MET A 92 3.36 29.65 -18.59
CA MET A 92 4.20 29.92 -19.77
C MET A 92 3.61 31.01 -20.68
N ARG A 93 2.29 31.18 -20.68
CA ARG A 93 1.59 32.28 -21.41
C ARG A 93 1.55 33.58 -20.62
N GLY A 94 2.15 33.63 -19.42
CA GLY A 94 2.13 34.81 -18.54
C GLY A 94 0.87 34.95 -17.69
N GLU A 95 -0.02 33.97 -17.71
CA GLU A 95 -1.24 33.96 -16.90
C GLU A 95 -0.90 33.63 -15.44
N ARG A 96 -0.67 34.67 -14.62
CA ARG A 96 -0.22 34.54 -13.21
C ARG A 96 -1.34 34.48 -12.17
N GLY A 97 -2.59 34.25 -12.56
CA GLY A 97 -3.72 34.12 -11.63
C GLY A 97 -3.49 32.98 -10.62
N GLU A 98 -3.87 33.16 -9.37
CA GLU A 98 -3.86 32.08 -8.39
C GLU A 98 -4.96 31.05 -8.69
N PRO A 99 -4.71 29.74 -8.53
CA PRO A 99 -5.75 28.74 -8.67
C PRO A 99 -6.77 28.85 -7.55
N ASP A 100 -8.03 28.60 -7.86
CA ASP A 100 -9.07 28.44 -6.86
C ASP A 100 -8.78 27.19 -6.01
N ARG A 101 -8.24 27.41 -4.82
CA ARG A 101 -7.85 26.33 -3.89
C ARG A 101 -9.03 25.48 -3.43
N LYS A 102 -10.22 26.06 -3.28
CA LYS A 102 -11.43 25.30 -2.89
C LYS A 102 -11.85 24.34 -3.99
N ARG A 103 -11.90 24.83 -5.21
CA ARG A 103 -12.19 24.00 -6.39
C ARG A 103 -11.12 22.92 -6.57
N LEU A 104 -9.84 23.26 -6.42
CA LEU A 104 -8.75 22.30 -6.54
C LEU A 104 -8.83 21.21 -5.46
N ALA A 105 -9.13 21.56 -4.21
CA ALA A 105 -9.31 20.59 -3.13
C ALA A 105 -10.45 19.61 -3.42
N LYS A 106 -11.58 20.10 -3.96
CA LYS A 106 -12.69 19.23 -4.38
C LYS A 106 -12.25 18.25 -5.47
N ILE A 107 -11.56 18.75 -6.50
CA ILE A 107 -11.03 17.90 -7.57
C ILE A 107 -10.05 16.85 -7.00
N CYS A 108 -9.12 17.23 -6.12
CA CYS A 108 -8.18 16.30 -5.49
C CYS A 108 -8.91 15.18 -4.72
N ALA A 109 -9.97 15.50 -3.99
CA ALA A 109 -10.78 14.50 -3.30
C ALA A 109 -11.48 13.54 -4.29
N GLU A 110 -12.05 14.06 -5.38
CA GLU A 110 -12.73 13.26 -6.41
C GLU A 110 -11.76 12.32 -7.13
N ILE A 111 -10.60 12.80 -7.56
CA ILE A 111 -9.59 11.95 -8.24
C ILE A 111 -8.99 10.91 -7.30
N SER A 112 -8.76 11.24 -6.02
CA SER A 112 -8.30 10.27 -5.03
C SER A 112 -9.34 9.17 -4.78
N LYS A 113 -10.63 9.51 -4.80
CA LYS A 113 -11.72 8.53 -4.72
C LYS A 113 -11.79 7.64 -5.97
N ALA A 114 -11.67 8.24 -7.15
CA ALA A 114 -11.69 7.50 -8.42
C ALA A 114 -10.50 6.52 -8.52
N GLU A 115 -9.32 6.93 -8.09
CA GLU A 115 -8.13 6.07 -8.06
C GLU A 115 -8.34 4.86 -7.14
N ARG A 116 -8.85 5.06 -5.93
CA ARG A 116 -9.18 3.94 -5.02
C ARG A 116 -10.23 3.00 -5.60
N SER A 117 -11.23 3.53 -6.30
CA SER A 117 -12.26 2.70 -6.96
C SER A 117 -11.65 1.86 -8.10
N ALA A 118 -10.75 2.45 -8.88
CA ALA A 118 -10.04 1.74 -9.95
C ALA A 118 -9.12 0.64 -9.39
N GLU A 119 -8.38 0.93 -8.32
CA GLU A 119 -7.53 -0.04 -7.62
C GLU A 119 -8.35 -1.21 -7.04
N ALA A 120 -9.51 -0.90 -6.45
CA ALA A 120 -10.41 -1.94 -5.93
C ALA A 120 -10.94 -2.86 -7.04
N ALA A 121 -11.33 -2.30 -8.18
CA ALA A 121 -11.79 -3.06 -9.34
C ALA A 121 -10.65 -3.92 -9.94
N GLU A 122 -9.43 -3.40 -10.03
CA GLU A 122 -8.26 -4.15 -10.48
C GLU A 122 -7.98 -5.33 -9.53
N ARG A 123 -8.02 -5.11 -8.22
CA ARG A 123 -7.82 -6.16 -7.21
C ARG A 123 -8.89 -7.25 -7.33
N GLU A 124 -10.16 -6.88 -7.42
CA GLU A 124 -11.27 -7.82 -7.58
C GLU A 124 -11.11 -8.68 -8.85
N MET A 125 -10.71 -8.06 -9.96
CA MET A 125 -10.43 -8.77 -11.20
C MET A 125 -9.25 -9.74 -11.06
N MET A 126 -8.18 -9.32 -10.40
CA MET A 126 -7.03 -10.19 -10.11
C MET A 126 -7.43 -11.37 -9.24
N ASP A 127 -8.23 -11.16 -8.21
CA ASP A 127 -8.71 -12.23 -7.32
C ASP A 127 -9.62 -13.23 -8.07
N PHE A 128 -10.47 -12.72 -8.96
CA PHE A 128 -11.25 -13.56 -9.85
C PHE A 128 -10.36 -14.45 -10.74
N HIS A 129 -9.34 -13.87 -11.38
CA HIS A 129 -8.42 -14.63 -12.22
C HIS A 129 -7.60 -15.65 -11.41
N LYS A 130 -7.16 -15.29 -10.20
CA LYS A 130 -6.50 -16.23 -9.28
C LYS A 130 -7.42 -17.42 -8.93
N ALA A 131 -8.68 -17.15 -8.62
CA ALA A 131 -9.65 -18.21 -8.34
C ALA A 131 -9.89 -19.14 -9.55
N VAL A 132 -10.05 -18.59 -10.75
CA VAL A 132 -10.17 -19.37 -12.00
C VAL A 132 -8.91 -20.22 -12.26
N PHE A 133 -7.73 -19.64 -12.02
CA PHE A 133 -6.45 -20.34 -12.16
C PHE A 133 -6.36 -21.52 -11.18
N MET A 134 -6.74 -21.31 -9.92
CA MET A 134 -6.70 -22.35 -8.88
C MET A 134 -7.77 -23.42 -9.06
N LYS A 135 -8.91 -23.11 -9.65
CA LYS A 135 -9.98 -24.10 -9.92
C LYS A 135 -9.48 -25.33 -10.68
N LYS A 136 -8.54 -25.15 -11.60
CA LYS A 136 -7.91 -26.23 -12.39
C LYS A 136 -6.82 -27.00 -11.62
N ARG A 137 -6.53 -26.61 -10.39
CA ARG A 137 -5.45 -27.14 -9.55
C ARG A 137 -5.92 -27.72 -8.23
N ILE A 138 -7.23 -27.87 -8.07
CA ILE A 138 -7.84 -28.51 -6.90
C ILE A 138 -7.27 -29.93 -6.75
N GLY A 139 -6.88 -30.30 -5.53
CA GLY A 139 -6.23 -31.57 -5.21
C GLY A 139 -4.71 -31.59 -5.37
N LYS A 140 -4.09 -30.53 -5.90
CA LYS A 140 -2.62 -30.41 -5.93
C LYS A 140 -2.10 -29.87 -4.59
N ARG A 141 -0.86 -30.25 -4.26
CA ARG A 141 -0.12 -29.73 -3.10
C ARG A 141 0.81 -28.63 -3.53
N PHE A 142 0.89 -27.59 -2.73
CA PHE A 142 1.77 -26.43 -2.93
C PHE A 142 2.53 -26.13 -1.63
N ALA A 143 3.75 -25.62 -1.76
CA ALA A 143 4.44 -24.96 -0.66
C ALA A 143 3.82 -23.57 -0.45
N GLY A 144 3.78 -23.12 0.79
CA GLY A 144 3.25 -21.81 1.15
C GLY A 144 3.63 -21.43 2.56
N HIS A 145 3.41 -20.18 2.90
CA HIS A 145 3.69 -19.65 4.23
C HIS A 145 2.46 -18.92 4.78
N VAL A 146 2.38 -18.85 6.09
CA VAL A 146 1.28 -18.16 6.78
C VAL A 146 1.42 -16.66 6.53
N SER A 147 0.41 -16.05 5.91
CA SER A 147 0.30 -14.60 5.65
C SER A 147 -0.53 -13.87 6.71
N GLY A 148 -1.38 -14.60 7.42
CA GLY A 148 -2.22 -14.04 8.48
C GLY A 148 -2.94 -15.09 9.31
N VAL A 149 -3.24 -14.73 10.55
CA VAL A 149 -4.03 -15.56 11.48
C VAL A 149 -5.22 -14.75 11.97
N THR A 150 -6.40 -15.35 11.95
CA THR A 150 -7.64 -14.73 12.42
C THR A 150 -8.39 -15.70 13.32
N ALA A 151 -9.41 -15.22 14.02
CA ALA A 151 -10.24 -16.05 14.90
C ALA A 151 -11.03 -17.15 14.16
N PHE A 152 -11.10 -17.13 12.84
CA PHE A 152 -11.88 -18.09 12.05
C PHE A 152 -11.02 -18.93 11.08
N GLY A 153 -9.73 -18.64 10.94
CA GLY A 153 -8.84 -19.41 10.08
C GLY A 153 -7.46 -18.80 9.89
N VAL A 154 -6.61 -19.56 9.23
CA VAL A 154 -5.24 -19.20 8.88
C VAL A 154 -5.19 -18.89 7.39
N PHE A 155 -4.64 -17.73 7.04
CA PHE A 155 -4.37 -17.36 5.67
C PHE A 155 -2.98 -17.84 5.25
N ILE A 156 -2.92 -18.47 4.10
CA ILE A 156 -1.69 -19.05 3.54
C ILE A 156 -1.48 -18.49 2.14
N GLU A 157 -0.34 -17.89 1.90
CA GLU A 157 0.11 -17.46 0.57
C GLU A 157 0.97 -18.56 -0.04
N LEU A 158 0.65 -18.98 -1.27
CA LEU A 158 1.39 -20.00 -2.00
C LEU A 158 2.65 -19.41 -2.63
N ASP A 159 3.81 -20.04 -2.41
CA ASP A 159 5.12 -19.48 -2.80
C ASP A 159 5.32 -19.34 -4.31
N GLU A 160 4.85 -20.31 -5.10
CA GLU A 160 5.07 -20.33 -6.55
C GLU A 160 4.10 -19.45 -7.36
N VAL A 161 2.89 -19.25 -6.85
CA VAL A 161 1.79 -18.64 -7.63
C VAL A 161 1.22 -17.37 -7.00
N PHE A 162 1.70 -16.99 -5.83
CA PHE A 162 1.28 -15.79 -5.08
C PHE A 162 -0.25 -15.66 -4.92
N VAL A 163 -0.91 -16.81 -4.71
CA VAL A 163 -2.34 -16.88 -4.41
C VAL A 163 -2.49 -17.09 -2.91
N GLU A 164 -3.29 -16.25 -2.28
CA GLU A 164 -3.66 -16.42 -0.88
C GLU A 164 -4.96 -17.21 -0.77
N GLY A 165 -5.00 -18.16 0.15
CA GLY A 165 -6.18 -18.93 0.49
C GLY A 165 -6.34 -19.01 2.00
N MET A 166 -7.56 -19.30 2.46
CA MET A 166 -7.86 -19.48 3.89
C MET A 166 -8.10 -20.94 4.20
N VAL A 167 -7.47 -21.43 5.27
CA VAL A 167 -7.80 -22.71 5.90
C VAL A 167 -8.64 -22.41 7.13
N PRO A 168 -9.94 -22.79 7.14
CA PRO A 168 -10.81 -22.60 8.29
C PRO A 168 -10.31 -23.40 9.51
N LEU A 169 -10.41 -22.83 10.71
CA LEU A 169 -10.06 -23.54 11.95
C LEU A 169 -10.78 -24.88 12.11
N ALA A 170 -12.01 -24.98 11.64
CA ALA A 170 -12.79 -26.22 11.68
C ALA A 170 -12.14 -27.40 10.90
N LEU A 171 -11.21 -27.12 9.99
CA LEU A 171 -10.46 -28.14 9.24
C LEU A 171 -9.07 -28.41 9.83
N MET A 172 -8.67 -27.68 10.88
CA MET A 172 -7.41 -27.85 11.59
C MET A 172 -7.71 -28.63 12.89
N THR A 173 -7.72 -29.96 12.77
CA THR A 173 -8.19 -30.85 13.87
C THR A 173 -7.07 -31.32 14.80
N ASP A 174 -5.84 -30.95 14.50
CA ASP A 174 -4.66 -31.57 15.12
C ASP A 174 -4.13 -30.83 16.36
N ASP A 175 -4.63 -29.62 16.67
CA ASP A 175 -4.18 -28.86 17.84
C ASP A 175 -5.18 -27.76 18.25
N TYR A 176 -4.98 -27.19 19.46
CA TYR A 176 -5.71 -26.03 19.97
C TYR A 176 -5.03 -24.74 19.45
N TYR A 177 -5.68 -24.00 18.58
CA TYR A 177 -5.17 -22.76 17.96
C TYR A 177 -5.84 -21.52 18.57
#